data_737b7a24aeb025f38383f8296702e811
#
_entry.id   737b7a24aeb025f38383f8296702e811
#
_cell.length_a   1.000
_cell.length_b   1.000
_cell.length_c   1.000
_cell.angle_alpha   90.00
_cell.angle_beta   90.00
_cell.angle_gamma   90.00
#
_symmetry.space_group_name_H-M   'P 1'
#
loop_
_entity.id
_entity.type
_entity.pdbx_description
1 polymer ?
#
loop_
_entity_poly.entity_id
_entity_poly.type
_entity_poly.pdbx_seq_one_letter_code
_entity_poly.pdbx_strand_id
1 'polypeptide(L)'
;MTKGQTEAKISEAVSKFEIEFMGRGPKQIRTLIVQDLIIIRLKGFLSQSEQKLAENAQGIELLKKVRTMLFESARASLEESINRIVDMEVVSTHSDVSTKTGEKIIVMALNGNLEERFTIK
;
A
#
# COMPACT_ATOMS: atom_id res chain seq x y z
N MET A 1 -18.87 10.33 -0.44
CA MET A 1 -17.57 10.81 -0.97
C MET A 1 -17.47 10.49 -2.46
N THR A 2 -16.76 11.33 -3.19
CA THR A 2 -16.44 11.04 -4.59
C THR A 2 -15.34 9.97 -4.65
N LYS A 3 -15.11 9.44 -5.86
CA LYS A 3 -14.03 8.48 -6.09
C LYS A 3 -12.67 9.07 -5.67
N GLY A 4 -12.39 10.31 -6.10
CA GLY A 4 -11.13 10.98 -5.75
C GLY A 4 -10.98 11.22 -4.25
N GLN A 5 -12.05 11.58 -3.57
CA GLN A 5 -12.01 11.77 -2.12
C GLN A 5 -11.76 10.44 -1.40
N THR A 6 -12.35 9.36 -1.88
CA THR A 6 -12.14 8.02 -1.32
C THR A 6 -10.69 7.58 -1.53
N GLU A 7 -10.16 7.79 -2.74
CA GLU A 7 -8.76 7.48 -3.05
C GLU A 7 -7.81 8.28 -2.14
N ALA A 8 -8.10 9.54 -1.91
CA ALA A 8 -7.29 10.38 -1.03
C ALA A 8 -7.33 9.87 0.42
N LYS A 9 -8.49 9.43 0.88
CA LYS A 9 -8.65 8.91 2.22
C LYS A 9 -7.89 7.59 2.41
N ILE A 10 -7.90 6.75 1.39
CA ILE A 10 -7.12 5.51 1.39
C ILE A 10 -5.62 5.82 1.45
N SER A 11 -5.15 6.78 0.63
CA SER A 11 -3.75 7.21 0.64
C SER A 11 -3.32 7.69 2.03
N GLU A 12 -4.18 8.46 2.69
CA GLU A 12 -3.92 8.95 4.04
C GLU A 12 -3.78 7.80 5.04
N ALA A 13 -4.69 6.83 4.97
CA ALA A 13 -4.66 5.65 5.86
C ALA A 13 -3.40 4.81 5.63
N VAL A 14 -3.00 4.62 4.38
CA VAL A 14 -1.79 3.85 4.04
C VAL A 14 -0.54 4.58 4.49
N SER A 15 -0.46 5.89 4.29
CA SER A 15 0.67 6.70 4.78
C SER A 15 0.83 6.56 6.29
N LYS A 16 -0.27 6.64 7.02
CA LYS A 16 -0.27 6.47 8.47
C LYS A 16 0.20 5.09 8.88
N PHE A 17 -0.28 4.07 8.18
CA PHE A 17 0.15 2.69 8.40
C PHE A 17 1.66 2.54 8.21
N GLU A 18 2.21 3.10 7.11
CA GLU A 18 3.64 3.01 6.83
C GLU A 18 4.47 3.68 7.93
N ILE A 19 4.02 4.83 8.42
CA ILE A 19 4.71 5.53 9.51
C ILE A 19 4.67 4.69 10.79
N GLU A 20 3.50 4.17 11.16
CA GLU A 20 3.32 3.45 12.42
C GLU A 20 3.99 2.09 12.45
N PHE A 21 3.90 1.32 11.37
CA PHE A 21 4.31 -0.09 11.35
C PHE A 21 5.59 -0.34 10.58
N MET A 22 5.91 0.52 9.59
CA MET A 22 7.12 0.35 8.79
C MET A 22 8.19 1.38 9.15
N GLY A 23 7.86 2.32 10.04
CA GLY A 23 8.80 3.28 10.60
C GLY A 23 9.00 4.54 9.78
N ARG A 24 8.47 4.61 8.58
CA ARG A 24 8.68 5.76 7.70
C ARG A 24 7.60 5.84 6.64
N GLY A 25 7.08 7.05 6.40
CA GLY A 25 6.12 7.30 5.35
C GLY A 25 6.79 7.53 3.99
N PRO A 26 6.03 7.35 2.90
CA PRO A 26 6.55 7.62 1.56
C PRO A 26 6.63 9.10 1.28
N LYS A 27 7.48 9.49 0.31
CA LYS A 27 7.52 10.87 -0.20
C LYS A 27 6.33 11.17 -1.10
N GLN A 28 5.86 10.16 -1.81
CA GLN A 28 4.70 10.26 -2.68
C GLN A 28 3.85 9.02 -2.53
N ILE A 29 2.53 9.20 -2.58
CA ILE A 29 1.60 8.10 -2.56
C ILE A 29 0.42 8.41 -3.48
N ARG A 30 -0.02 7.41 -4.22
CA ARG A 30 -1.16 7.53 -5.11
C ARG A 30 -2.03 6.28 -5.01
N THR A 31 -3.33 6.48 -4.89
CA THR A 31 -4.31 5.40 -4.83
C THR A 31 -5.23 5.50 -6.03
N LEU A 32 -5.47 4.36 -6.67
CA LEU A 32 -6.41 4.22 -7.78
C LEU A 32 -7.41 3.14 -7.46
N ILE A 33 -8.69 3.42 -7.70
CA ILE A 33 -9.76 2.45 -7.59
C ILE A 33 -10.11 2.01 -9.01
N VAL A 34 -9.95 0.73 -9.29
CA VAL A 34 -10.20 0.15 -10.60
C VAL A 34 -11.07 -1.08 -10.40
N GLN A 35 -12.37 -0.96 -10.68
CA GLN A 35 -13.34 -2.04 -10.50
C GLN A 35 -13.35 -2.56 -9.05
N ASP A 36 -12.99 -3.81 -8.82
CA ASP A 36 -12.92 -4.42 -7.49
C ASP A 36 -11.52 -4.35 -6.88
N LEU A 37 -10.62 -3.54 -7.47
CA LEU A 37 -9.24 -3.43 -7.01
C LEU A 37 -8.93 -2.03 -6.48
N ILE A 38 -8.12 -1.99 -5.44
CA ILE A 38 -7.48 -0.76 -4.97
C ILE A 38 -6.00 -0.93 -5.23
N ILE A 39 -5.42 -0.01 -6.00
CA ILE A 39 -4.00 -0.03 -6.34
C ILE A 39 -3.33 1.16 -5.66
N ILE A 40 -2.35 0.89 -4.83
CA ILE A 40 -1.65 1.94 -4.06
C ILE A 40 -0.18 1.92 -4.45
N ARG A 41 0.31 3.08 -4.90
CA ARG A 41 1.69 3.23 -5.33
C ARG A 41 2.40 4.20 -4.40
N LEU A 42 3.50 3.74 -3.81
CA LEU A 42 4.29 4.51 -2.86
C LEU A 42 5.69 4.68 -3.40
N LYS A 43 6.23 5.90 -3.33
CA LYS A 43 7.59 6.21 -3.78
C LYS A 43 8.37 6.90 -2.67
N GLY A 44 9.68 6.69 -2.67
CA GLY A 44 10.58 7.39 -1.76
C GLY A 44 10.42 6.98 -0.30
N PHE A 45 10.19 5.70 -0.06
CA PHE A 45 9.99 5.19 1.30
C PHE A 45 11.23 4.50 1.88
N LEU A 46 12.27 4.21 1.09
CA LEU A 46 13.49 3.60 1.57
C LEU A 46 14.37 4.63 2.29
N SER A 47 14.85 4.27 3.47
CA SER A 47 15.84 5.08 4.20
C SER A 47 17.19 5.00 3.52
N GLN A 48 18.12 5.87 3.91
CA GLN A 48 19.49 5.83 3.39
C GLN A 48 20.16 4.49 3.71
N SER A 49 19.93 3.97 4.92
CA SER A 49 20.47 2.68 5.34
C SER A 49 19.96 1.56 4.45
N GLU A 50 18.67 1.59 4.14
CA GLU A 50 18.06 0.58 3.26
C GLU A 50 18.58 0.69 1.84
N GLN A 51 18.79 1.90 1.35
CA GLN A 51 19.39 2.12 0.03
C GLN A 51 20.79 1.55 -0.05
N LYS A 52 21.57 1.74 1.01
CA LYS A 52 22.91 1.16 1.11
C LYS A 52 22.87 -0.36 1.09
N LEU A 53 21.95 -0.94 1.86
CA LEU A 53 21.77 -2.40 1.92
C LEU A 53 21.42 -2.95 0.54
N ALA A 54 20.66 -2.22 -0.24
CA ALA A 54 20.20 -2.63 -1.57
C ALA A 54 21.26 -2.49 -2.68
N GLU A 55 22.51 -2.15 -2.34
CA GLU A 55 23.57 -2.00 -3.33
C GLU A 55 24.12 -3.34 -3.87
N ASN A 56 23.78 -4.45 -3.23
CA ASN A 56 24.17 -5.77 -3.72
C ASN A 56 23.00 -6.75 -3.62
N ALA A 57 23.12 -7.88 -4.33
CA ALA A 57 22.04 -8.86 -4.43
C ALA A 57 21.64 -9.45 -3.08
N GLN A 58 22.62 -9.71 -2.21
CA GLN A 58 22.36 -10.28 -0.89
C GLN A 58 21.57 -9.30 -0.01
N GLY A 59 21.94 -8.03 -0.06
CA GLY A 59 21.26 -6.98 0.68
C GLY A 59 19.84 -6.76 0.18
N ILE A 60 19.63 -6.83 -1.13
CA ILE A 60 18.29 -6.72 -1.73
C ILE A 60 17.38 -7.83 -1.22
N GLU A 61 17.87 -9.06 -1.23
CA GLU A 61 17.11 -10.23 -0.75
C GLU A 61 16.73 -10.06 0.71
N LEU A 62 17.67 -9.65 1.54
CA LEU A 62 17.43 -9.45 2.98
C LEU A 62 16.43 -8.32 3.21
N LEU A 63 16.57 -7.22 2.50
CA LEU A 63 15.68 -6.06 2.63
C LEU A 63 14.24 -6.44 2.27
N LYS A 64 14.06 -7.14 1.15
CA LYS A 64 12.73 -7.56 0.71
C LYS A 64 12.11 -8.53 1.71
N LYS A 65 12.91 -9.44 2.27
CA LYS A 65 12.44 -10.39 3.27
C LYS A 65 11.96 -9.69 4.55
N VAL A 66 12.75 -8.77 5.06
CA VAL A 66 12.39 -8.01 6.28
C VAL A 66 11.11 -7.21 6.04
N ARG A 67 11.03 -6.51 4.93
CA ARG A 67 9.84 -5.69 4.62
C ARG A 67 8.59 -6.52 4.43
N THR A 68 8.71 -7.68 3.80
CA THR A 68 7.60 -8.61 3.63
C THR A 68 7.10 -9.11 4.99
N MET A 69 8.01 -9.48 5.87
CA MET A 69 7.66 -9.95 7.21
C MET A 69 6.96 -8.86 8.03
N LEU A 70 7.48 -7.64 7.99
CA LEU A 70 6.88 -6.50 8.69
C LEU A 70 5.46 -6.22 8.16
N PHE A 71 5.31 -6.17 6.86
CA PHE A 71 4.01 -5.92 6.23
C PHE A 71 3.00 -7.01 6.59
N GLU A 72 3.40 -8.27 6.47
CA GLU A 72 2.51 -9.40 6.76
C GLU A 72 2.09 -9.42 8.23
N SER A 73 2.98 -9.01 9.14
CA SER A 73 2.65 -8.99 10.57
C SER A 73 1.59 -7.93 10.93
N ALA A 74 1.46 -6.89 10.11
CA ALA A 74 0.53 -5.78 10.37
C ALA A 74 -0.58 -5.68 9.32
N ARG A 75 -0.58 -6.56 8.32
CA ARG A 75 -1.52 -6.49 7.19
C ARG A 75 -2.98 -6.44 7.60
N ALA A 76 -3.36 -7.24 8.58
CA ALA A 76 -4.76 -7.29 9.03
C ALA A 76 -5.25 -5.92 9.54
N SER A 77 -4.38 -5.17 10.21
CA SER A 77 -4.70 -3.84 10.70
C SER A 77 -4.96 -2.87 9.55
N LEU A 78 -4.14 -2.94 8.50
CA LEU A 78 -4.34 -2.12 7.31
C LEU A 78 -5.65 -2.48 6.60
N GLU A 79 -5.90 -3.76 6.39
CA GLU A 79 -7.12 -4.24 5.74
C GLU A 79 -8.37 -3.76 6.48
N GLU A 80 -8.34 -3.83 7.81
CA GLU A 80 -9.46 -3.36 8.63
C GLU A 80 -9.71 -1.86 8.43
N SER A 81 -8.65 -1.05 8.38
CA SER A 81 -8.76 0.39 8.13
C SER A 81 -9.40 0.67 6.77
N ILE A 82 -8.97 -0.07 5.74
CA ILE A 82 -9.51 0.09 4.40
C ILE A 82 -10.97 -0.36 4.34
N ASN A 83 -11.31 -1.48 4.98
CA ASN A 83 -12.69 -1.96 5.05
C ASN A 83 -13.64 -0.89 5.58
N ARG A 84 -13.22 -0.16 6.61
CA ARG A 84 -14.03 0.92 7.20
C ARG A 84 -14.20 2.10 6.25
N ILE A 85 -13.17 2.43 5.48
CA ILE A 85 -13.22 3.55 4.53
C ILE A 85 -14.15 3.24 3.36
N VAL A 86 -14.05 2.04 2.80
CA VAL A 86 -14.78 1.69 1.57
C VAL A 86 -16.11 0.96 1.83
N ASP A 87 -16.36 0.58 3.09
CA ASP A 87 -17.56 -0.19 3.46
C ASP A 87 -17.69 -1.46 2.60
N MET A 88 -16.61 -2.16 2.45
CA MET A 88 -16.48 -3.45 1.76
C MET A 88 -15.38 -4.23 2.45
N GLU A 89 -15.24 -5.50 2.11
CA GLU A 89 -14.19 -6.34 2.67
C GLU A 89 -13.07 -6.56 1.67
N VAL A 90 -11.84 -6.35 2.14
CA VAL A 90 -10.65 -6.75 1.40
C VAL A 90 -10.54 -8.26 1.51
N VAL A 91 -10.51 -8.94 0.36
CA VAL A 91 -10.41 -10.40 0.32
C VAL A 91 -8.99 -10.89 0.07
N SER A 92 -8.12 -10.04 -0.48
CA SER A 92 -6.69 -10.36 -0.63
C SER A 92 -5.88 -9.08 -0.75
N THR A 93 -4.64 -9.16 -0.26
CA THR A 93 -3.70 -8.03 -0.33
C THR A 93 -2.37 -8.55 -0.84
N HIS A 94 -1.82 -7.86 -1.84
CA HIS A 94 -0.55 -8.18 -2.45
C HIS A 94 0.35 -6.96 -2.38
N SER A 95 1.62 -7.14 -2.08
CA SER A 95 2.56 -6.03 -2.10
C SER A 95 3.92 -6.50 -2.56
N ASP A 96 4.65 -5.60 -3.22
CA ASP A 96 6.01 -5.85 -3.60
C ASP A 96 6.78 -4.53 -3.61
N VAL A 97 8.10 -4.65 -3.48
CA VAL A 97 9.02 -3.52 -3.42
C VAL A 97 10.05 -3.65 -4.52
N SER A 98 10.22 -2.58 -5.30
CA SER A 98 11.34 -2.49 -6.23
C SER A 98 12.48 -1.75 -5.54
N THR A 99 13.58 -2.45 -5.28
CA THR A 99 14.77 -1.82 -4.70
C THR A 99 15.51 -0.97 -5.74
N LYS A 100 15.23 -1.21 -7.02
CA LYS A 100 15.82 -0.44 -8.11
C LYS A 100 15.27 0.99 -8.15
N THR A 101 13.96 1.14 -7.97
CA THR A 101 13.31 2.45 -8.06
C THR A 101 12.89 3.01 -6.70
N GLY A 102 12.92 2.20 -5.65
CA GLY A 102 12.40 2.60 -4.35
C GLY A 102 10.88 2.72 -4.33
N GLU A 103 10.22 1.95 -5.18
CA GLU A 103 8.76 1.98 -5.28
C GLU A 103 8.16 0.75 -4.61
N LYS A 104 7.02 0.96 -3.95
CA LYS A 104 6.22 -0.12 -3.40
C LYS A 104 4.82 -0.07 -4.01
N ILE A 105 4.30 -1.22 -4.39
CA ILE A 105 2.93 -1.34 -4.91
C ILE A 105 2.16 -2.25 -3.98
N ILE A 106 0.96 -1.81 -3.59
CA ILE A 106 0.00 -2.61 -2.84
C ILE A 106 -1.24 -2.76 -3.69
N VAL A 107 -1.72 -3.98 -3.86
CA VAL A 107 -2.97 -4.25 -4.58
C VAL A 107 -3.90 -5.00 -3.65
N MET A 108 -5.10 -4.46 -3.46
CA MET A 108 -6.13 -5.10 -2.65
C MET A 108 -7.31 -5.46 -3.53
N ALA A 109 -7.76 -6.72 -3.45
CA ALA A 109 -9.00 -7.14 -4.10
C ALA A 109 -10.13 -7.09 -3.09
N LEU A 110 -11.27 -6.58 -3.51
CA LEU A 110 -12.45 -6.41 -2.66
C LEU A 110 -13.52 -7.44 -2.99
N ASN A 111 -14.48 -7.60 -2.10
CA ASN A 111 -15.61 -8.51 -2.29
C ASN A 111 -16.71 -7.94 -3.19
N GLY A 112 -16.49 -6.80 -3.80
CA GLY A 112 -17.44 -6.19 -4.72
C GLY A 112 -16.77 -5.12 -5.56
N ASN A 113 -17.47 -4.68 -6.61
CA ASN A 113 -16.95 -3.65 -7.52
C ASN A 113 -17.14 -2.27 -6.91
N LEU A 114 -16.10 -1.76 -6.25
CA LEU A 114 -16.13 -0.45 -5.60
C LEU A 114 -16.31 0.68 -6.61
N GLU A 115 -15.71 0.56 -7.78
CA GLU A 115 -15.77 1.61 -8.79
C GLU A 115 -17.20 1.93 -9.23
N GLU A 116 -18.06 0.92 -9.30
CA GLU A 116 -19.47 1.11 -9.65
C GLU A 116 -20.19 2.04 -8.69
N ARG A 117 -19.77 2.10 -7.44
CA ARG A 117 -20.39 2.95 -6.42
C ARG A 117 -20.29 4.43 -6.78
N PHE A 118 -19.32 4.80 -7.59
CA PHE A 118 -19.08 6.18 -8.00
C PHE A 118 -19.67 6.52 -9.37
N THR A 119 -20.29 5.53 -10.00
CA THR A 119 -20.97 5.77 -11.27
C THR A 119 -22.32 6.41 -10.97
N ILE A 120 -22.45 7.68 -11.35
CA ILE A 120 -23.65 8.47 -11.09
C ILE A 120 -24.53 8.48 -12.35
N LYS A 121 -25.80 8.34 -12.14
CA LYS A 121 -26.79 8.45 -13.24
C LYS A 121 -27.53 9.75 -13.20
#